data_5b816c580ec83894de80e9048c0ef27c
#
_entry.id   5b816c580ec83894de80e9048c0ef27c
#
_cell.length_a   1.000
_cell.length_b   1.000
_cell.length_c   1.000
_cell.angle_alpha   90.00
_cell.angle_beta   90.00
_cell.angle_gamma   90.00
#
_symmetry.space_group_name_H-M   'P 1'
#
loop_
_entity.id
_entity.type
_entity.pdbx_description
1 polymer ?
#
loop_
_entity_poly.entity_id
_entity_poly.type
_entity_poly.pdbx_seq_one_letter_code
_entity_poly.pdbx_strand_id
1 'polypeptide(L)'
;MPLQTHQFSTPPFGAGPTVLPALAENASVIEAITRHHAALANELRILTAGVVDGARSGDYDLALSDLTKWFLTELLPHAHAEEVALYSAGSRLEDTRLLVDGMLAEHRALESLVTDLTYASDPFTVTATTAAAQALFMVHLAKENDLLLPALDAAAVDLGAALSGMREILGEESVPAELDVRSLPHSGRHEIIFARLDELIPGDTFVILNDHDPKPLRYQSEALWPGRFAWNYLETGPLQWRVEITRAD
;
A
#
# COMPACT_ATOMS: atom_id res chain seq x y z
N MET A 1 -68.72 -29.26 7.81
CA MET A 1 -67.91 -28.17 7.29
C MET A 1 -66.51 -28.31 7.87
N PRO A 2 -65.47 -28.67 7.11
CA PRO A 2 -64.13 -28.78 7.61
C PRO A 2 -63.42 -27.40 7.54
N LEU A 3 -62.66 -27.09 8.61
CA LEU A 3 -61.83 -25.91 8.80
C LEU A 3 -60.64 -25.98 7.87
N GLN A 4 -60.46 -24.94 7.01
CA GLN A 4 -59.27 -24.76 6.17
C GLN A 4 -58.08 -24.27 7.04
N THR A 5 -57.02 -25.05 7.09
CA THR A 5 -55.75 -24.66 7.64
C THR A 5 -54.98 -23.84 6.61
N HIS A 6 -54.78 -22.54 6.88
CA HIS A 6 -53.87 -21.70 6.10
C HIS A 6 -52.43 -22.05 6.48
N GLN A 7 -51.69 -22.63 5.53
CA GLN A 7 -50.25 -22.76 5.60
C GLN A 7 -49.63 -21.40 5.33
N PHE A 8 -48.94 -20.82 6.35
CA PHE A 8 -48.05 -19.69 6.14
C PHE A 8 -46.73 -20.18 5.54
N SER A 9 -46.52 -19.83 4.28
CA SER A 9 -45.25 -20.05 3.58
C SER A 9 -44.28 -18.95 4.03
N THR A 10 -43.25 -19.33 4.78
CA THR A 10 -42.10 -18.43 5.07
C THR A 10 -41.29 -18.24 3.82
N PRO A 11 -40.94 -16.99 3.43
CA PRO A 11 -40.03 -16.76 2.33
C PRO A 11 -38.62 -17.22 2.70
N PRO A 12 -37.80 -17.69 1.74
CA PRO A 12 -36.43 -18.06 2.02
C PRO A 12 -35.63 -16.81 2.40
N PHE A 13 -34.90 -16.91 3.51
CA PHE A 13 -33.89 -15.93 3.89
C PHE A 13 -32.93 -15.76 2.72
N GLY A 14 -32.97 -14.58 2.07
CA GLY A 14 -31.96 -14.18 1.12
C GLY A 14 -30.64 -14.09 1.87
N ALA A 15 -29.62 -14.78 1.37
CA ALA A 15 -28.26 -14.58 1.81
C ALA A 15 -27.91 -13.08 1.57
N GLY A 16 -27.67 -12.36 2.66
CA GLY A 16 -27.13 -11.00 2.56
C GLY A 16 -25.74 -11.02 1.90
N PRO A 17 -25.27 -9.90 1.40
CA PRO A 17 -23.98 -9.84 0.74
C PRO A 17 -22.89 -10.36 1.67
N THR A 18 -22.05 -11.22 1.14
CA THR A 18 -20.96 -11.88 1.83
C THR A 18 -19.92 -10.83 2.25
N VAL A 19 -19.97 -10.38 3.49
CA VAL A 19 -19.03 -9.41 4.08
C VAL A 19 -17.63 -10.04 4.29
N LEU A 20 -17.54 -11.36 4.32
CA LEU A 20 -16.32 -12.11 4.62
C LEU A 20 -15.16 -11.97 3.61
N PRO A 21 -15.36 -11.84 2.28
CA PRO A 21 -14.25 -11.62 1.35
C PRO A 21 -13.55 -10.27 1.52
N ALA A 22 -14.30 -9.18 1.67
CA ALA A 22 -13.76 -7.82 1.80
C ALA A 22 -12.85 -7.65 3.04
N LEU A 23 -13.18 -8.27 4.17
CA LEU A 23 -12.36 -8.21 5.39
C LEU A 23 -11.02 -8.94 5.23
N ALA A 24 -10.99 -10.06 4.48
CA ALA A 24 -9.75 -10.78 4.22
C ALA A 24 -8.84 -10.00 3.22
N GLU A 25 -9.45 -9.27 2.29
CA GLU A 25 -8.74 -8.40 1.35
C GLU A 25 -8.13 -7.19 2.06
N ASN A 26 -8.87 -6.50 2.91
CA ASN A 26 -8.35 -5.38 3.69
C ASN A 26 -7.15 -5.77 4.57
N ALA A 27 -7.12 -6.96 5.17
CA ALA A 27 -6.02 -7.40 6.00
C ALA A 27 -4.68 -7.42 5.24
N SER A 28 -4.66 -7.90 4.00
CA SER A 28 -3.45 -7.91 3.15
C SER A 28 -3.03 -6.50 2.72
N VAL A 29 -4.01 -5.62 2.48
CA VAL A 29 -3.76 -4.21 2.15
C VAL A 29 -3.18 -3.47 3.35
N ILE A 30 -3.73 -3.64 4.55
CA ILE A 30 -3.21 -3.05 5.79
C ILE A 30 -1.77 -3.51 6.04
N GLU A 31 -1.49 -4.79 5.85
CA GLU A 31 -0.11 -5.30 5.97
C GLU A 31 0.85 -4.65 4.96
N ALA A 32 0.41 -4.45 3.72
CA ALA A 32 1.22 -3.78 2.70
C ALA A 32 1.48 -2.31 3.05
N ILE A 33 0.45 -1.56 3.46
CA ILE A 33 0.58 -0.17 3.91
C ILE A 33 1.52 -0.08 5.12
N THR A 34 1.32 -0.90 6.14
CA THR A 34 2.15 -0.91 7.35
C THR A 34 3.63 -1.24 7.04
N ARG A 35 3.87 -2.16 6.10
CA ARG A 35 5.22 -2.50 5.62
C ARG A 35 5.87 -1.32 4.91
N HIS A 36 5.12 -0.60 4.06
CA HIS A 36 5.58 0.60 3.39
C HIS A 36 5.92 1.71 4.39
N HIS A 37 5.05 1.97 5.37
CA HIS A 37 5.30 2.90 6.47
C HIS A 37 6.56 2.55 7.27
N ALA A 38 6.79 1.27 7.53
CA ALA A 38 8.02 0.82 8.20
C ALA A 38 9.28 1.09 7.36
N ALA A 39 9.21 0.98 6.03
CA ALA A 39 10.30 1.32 5.13
C ALA A 39 10.59 2.84 5.14
N LEU A 40 9.56 3.68 4.99
CA LEU A 40 9.70 5.15 5.09
C LEU A 40 10.29 5.57 6.44
N ALA A 41 9.78 5.02 7.54
CA ALA A 41 10.28 5.30 8.90
C ALA A 41 11.76 4.92 9.07
N ASN A 42 12.18 3.78 8.52
CA ASN A 42 13.57 3.34 8.57
C ASN A 42 14.48 4.24 7.73
N GLU A 43 14.07 4.61 6.53
CA GLU A 43 14.83 5.49 5.65
C GLU A 43 15.00 6.88 6.27
N LEU A 44 13.92 7.48 6.79
CA LEU A 44 13.97 8.74 7.51
C LEU A 44 14.95 8.67 8.69
N ARG A 45 14.93 7.58 9.46
CA ARG A 45 15.86 7.39 10.59
C ARG A 45 17.31 7.38 10.15
N ILE A 46 17.63 6.75 9.01
CA ILE A 46 18.99 6.71 8.45
C ILE A 46 19.43 8.11 8.02
N LEU A 47 18.60 8.80 7.24
CA LEU A 47 18.88 10.14 6.74
C LEU A 47 19.05 11.16 7.90
N THR A 48 18.16 11.09 8.90
CA THR A 48 18.24 11.93 10.11
C THR A 48 19.53 11.69 10.88
N ALA A 49 19.94 10.43 11.06
CA ALA A 49 21.20 10.09 11.73
C ALA A 49 22.40 10.71 10.98
N GLY A 50 22.39 10.65 9.64
CA GLY A 50 23.42 11.27 8.82
C GLY A 50 23.54 12.79 9.03
N VAL A 51 22.40 13.49 9.07
CA VAL A 51 22.37 14.94 9.36
C VAL A 51 22.90 15.26 10.77
N VAL A 52 22.46 14.50 11.79
CA VAL A 52 22.89 14.70 13.17
C VAL A 52 24.39 14.46 13.36
N ASP A 53 24.93 13.42 12.74
CA ASP A 53 26.35 13.08 12.82
C ASP A 53 27.21 14.09 12.02
N GLY A 54 26.73 14.52 10.85
CA GLY A 54 27.35 15.59 10.08
C GLY A 54 27.37 16.93 10.83
N ALA A 55 26.27 17.27 11.51
CA ALA A 55 26.22 18.51 12.32
C ALA A 55 27.24 18.53 13.47
N ARG A 56 27.54 17.37 14.06
CA ARG A 56 28.58 17.24 15.11
C ARG A 56 29.99 17.45 14.56
N SER A 57 30.24 17.07 13.31
CA SER A 57 31.54 17.23 12.65
C SER A 57 31.68 18.57 11.92
N GLY A 58 30.58 19.30 11.72
CA GLY A 58 30.53 20.54 10.95
C GLY A 58 30.43 20.31 9.44
N ASP A 59 30.14 19.10 8.99
CA ASP A 59 30.01 18.73 7.59
C ASP A 59 28.67 17.99 7.37
N TYR A 60 27.57 18.73 7.27
CA TYR A 60 26.23 18.20 7.15
C TYR A 60 25.50 18.58 5.85
N ASP A 61 26.10 19.38 4.99
CA ASP A 61 25.43 19.95 3.82
C ASP A 61 24.89 18.86 2.87
N LEU A 62 25.70 17.82 2.60
CA LEU A 62 25.29 16.73 1.73
C LEU A 62 24.16 15.91 2.38
N ALA A 63 24.30 15.54 3.65
CA ALA A 63 23.28 14.78 4.37
C ALA A 63 21.96 15.55 4.49
N LEU A 64 22.02 16.87 4.71
CA LEU A 64 20.85 17.74 4.72
C LEU A 64 20.21 17.83 3.34
N SER A 65 21.00 17.92 2.29
CA SER A 65 20.51 17.91 0.91
C SER A 65 19.79 16.60 0.58
N ASP A 66 20.36 15.44 0.96
CA ASP A 66 19.77 14.14 0.75
C ASP A 66 18.45 13.98 1.52
N LEU A 67 18.41 14.39 2.80
CA LEU A 67 17.20 14.38 3.62
C LEU A 67 16.11 15.29 3.03
N THR A 68 16.46 16.51 2.64
CA THR A 68 15.51 17.47 2.06
C THR A 68 14.96 16.95 0.73
N LYS A 69 15.82 16.39 -0.11
CA LYS A 69 15.39 15.75 -1.35
C LYS A 69 14.39 14.62 -1.07
N TRP A 70 14.71 13.74 -0.14
CA TRP A 70 13.84 12.62 0.22
C TRP A 70 12.46 13.11 0.73
N PHE A 71 12.43 14.14 1.57
CA PHE A 71 11.15 14.74 1.97
C PHE A 71 10.33 15.20 0.77
N LEU A 72 10.96 15.85 -0.21
CA LEU A 72 10.26 16.42 -1.36
C LEU A 72 9.84 15.38 -2.40
N THR A 73 10.58 14.28 -2.55
CA THR A 73 10.32 13.27 -3.58
C THR A 73 9.58 12.05 -3.09
N GLU A 74 9.66 11.74 -1.80
CA GLU A 74 9.05 10.54 -1.22
C GLU A 74 7.94 10.89 -0.22
N LEU A 75 8.29 11.58 0.87
CA LEU A 75 7.36 11.76 1.99
C LEU A 75 6.19 12.70 1.69
N LEU A 76 6.45 13.89 1.16
CA LEU A 76 5.37 14.85 0.89
C LEU A 76 4.41 14.38 -0.24
N PRO A 77 4.88 13.77 -1.34
CA PRO A 77 3.98 13.14 -2.31
C PRO A 77 3.15 12.01 -1.69
N HIS A 78 3.75 11.16 -0.85
CA HIS A 78 3.05 10.11 -0.13
C HIS A 78 1.93 10.66 0.76
N ALA A 79 2.25 11.65 1.61
CA ALA A 79 1.26 12.33 2.45
C ALA A 79 0.10 12.92 1.63
N HIS A 80 0.39 13.54 0.49
CA HIS A 80 -0.64 14.07 -0.40
C HIS A 80 -1.52 12.96 -1.00
N ALA A 81 -0.94 11.84 -1.39
CA ALA A 81 -1.70 10.70 -1.90
C ALA A 81 -2.66 10.11 -0.83
N GLU A 82 -2.22 10.02 0.43
CA GLU A 82 -3.06 9.62 1.56
C GLU A 82 -4.23 10.56 1.78
N GLU A 83 -4.01 11.88 1.70
CA GLU A 83 -5.07 12.88 1.83
C GLU A 83 -6.19 12.68 0.82
N VAL A 84 -5.81 12.41 -0.43
CA VAL A 84 -6.78 12.25 -1.52
C VAL A 84 -7.49 10.91 -1.44
N ALA A 85 -6.76 9.83 -1.20
CA ALA A 85 -7.29 8.47 -1.28
C ALA A 85 -7.84 7.99 0.09
N LEU A 86 -7.00 7.94 1.11
CA LEU A 86 -7.29 7.31 2.40
C LEU A 86 -8.10 8.24 3.32
N TYR A 87 -7.63 9.50 3.49
CA TYR A 87 -8.28 10.45 4.41
C TYR A 87 -9.62 10.95 3.90
N SER A 88 -9.82 10.96 2.58
CA SER A 88 -11.13 11.27 2.02
C SER A 88 -12.20 10.27 2.46
N ALA A 89 -11.86 9.01 2.67
CA ALA A 89 -12.76 8.00 3.22
C ALA A 89 -12.95 8.19 4.73
N GLY A 90 -11.85 8.38 5.48
CA GLY A 90 -11.88 8.57 6.93
C GLY A 90 -12.65 9.82 7.38
N SER A 91 -12.58 10.92 6.64
CA SER A 91 -13.30 12.14 6.97
C SER A 91 -14.84 12.03 6.84
N ARG A 92 -15.34 11.02 6.12
CA ARG A 92 -16.78 10.74 5.99
C ARG A 92 -17.35 9.95 7.17
N LEU A 93 -16.50 9.34 7.97
CA LEU A 93 -16.89 8.56 9.15
C LEU A 93 -16.85 9.46 10.39
N GLU A 94 -17.91 9.42 11.18
CA GLU A 94 -18.04 10.25 12.39
C GLU A 94 -16.92 9.96 13.39
N ASP A 95 -16.56 8.68 13.56
CA ASP A 95 -15.58 8.22 14.53
C ASP A 95 -14.13 8.57 14.17
N THR A 96 -13.81 8.79 12.90
CA THR A 96 -12.44 9.06 12.43
C THR A 96 -12.22 10.49 11.95
N ARG A 97 -13.29 11.27 11.74
CA ARG A 97 -13.18 12.63 11.19
C ARG A 97 -12.22 13.52 11.98
N LEU A 98 -12.34 13.56 13.31
CA LEU A 98 -11.46 14.40 14.15
C LEU A 98 -10.00 13.91 14.12
N LEU A 99 -9.78 12.59 14.04
CA LEU A 99 -8.45 12.01 13.87
C LEU A 99 -7.84 12.47 12.53
N VAL A 100 -8.60 12.37 11.43
CA VAL A 100 -8.17 12.81 10.10
C VAL A 100 -7.87 14.30 10.07
N ASP A 101 -8.72 15.15 10.68
CA ASP A 101 -8.46 16.59 10.79
C ASP A 101 -7.13 16.88 11.52
N GLY A 102 -6.84 16.10 12.56
CA GLY A 102 -5.56 16.17 13.29
C GLY A 102 -4.37 15.74 12.43
N MET A 103 -4.51 14.66 11.66
CA MET A 103 -3.45 14.13 10.78
C MET A 103 -3.19 15.08 9.61
N LEU A 104 -4.20 15.70 9.03
CA LEU A 104 -4.04 16.77 8.04
C LEU A 104 -3.28 17.99 8.62
N ALA A 105 -3.47 18.28 9.91
CA ALA A 105 -2.69 19.34 10.58
C ALA A 105 -1.21 18.93 10.75
N GLU A 106 -0.93 17.65 10.94
CA GLU A 106 0.43 17.12 11.02
C GLU A 106 1.13 17.15 9.67
N HIS A 107 0.45 16.83 8.55
CA HIS A 107 1.01 17.00 7.21
C HIS A 107 1.45 18.45 6.97
N ARG A 108 0.60 19.42 7.28
CA ARG A 108 0.96 20.84 7.18
C ARG A 108 2.16 21.23 8.07
N ALA A 109 2.25 20.63 9.25
CA ALA A 109 3.38 20.86 10.14
C ALA A 109 4.68 20.23 9.58
N LEU A 110 4.61 19.04 8.99
CA LEU A 110 5.73 18.42 8.27
C LEU A 110 6.20 19.28 7.10
N GLU A 111 5.29 19.78 6.26
CA GLU A 111 5.62 20.69 5.16
C GLU A 111 6.34 21.95 5.65
N SER A 112 5.87 22.52 6.78
CA SER A 112 6.53 23.67 7.40
C SER A 112 7.94 23.34 7.88
N LEU A 113 8.13 22.19 8.54
CA LEU A 113 9.45 21.75 9.01
C LEU A 113 10.41 21.48 7.84
N VAL A 114 9.93 20.89 6.74
CA VAL A 114 10.73 20.69 5.52
C VAL A 114 11.12 22.04 4.89
N THR A 115 10.21 23.01 4.89
CA THR A 115 10.49 24.37 4.44
C THR A 115 11.55 25.01 5.33
N ASP A 116 11.43 24.90 6.66
CA ASP A 116 12.41 25.45 7.60
C ASP A 116 13.79 24.82 7.42
N LEU A 117 13.87 23.50 7.15
CA LEU A 117 15.12 22.82 6.82
C LEU A 117 15.81 23.37 5.59
N THR A 118 15.02 23.74 4.56
CA THR A 118 15.55 24.29 3.30
C THR A 118 16.30 25.62 3.53
N TYR A 119 15.92 26.39 4.55
CA TYR A 119 16.51 27.70 4.88
C TYR A 119 17.42 27.66 6.12
N ALA A 120 17.52 26.54 6.80
CA ALA A 120 18.36 26.39 7.99
C ALA A 120 19.83 26.44 7.60
N SER A 121 20.62 27.26 8.31
CA SER A 121 22.04 27.48 8.03
C SER A 121 22.97 27.25 9.23
N ASP A 122 22.43 26.96 10.40
CA ASP A 122 23.21 26.65 11.57
C ASP A 122 22.95 25.21 12.08
N PRO A 123 23.96 24.54 12.62
CA PRO A 123 23.85 23.12 12.99
C PRO A 123 22.80 22.85 14.09
N PHE A 124 22.52 23.81 14.95
CA PHE A 124 21.52 23.63 16.01
C PHE A 124 20.12 23.63 15.44
N THR A 125 19.76 24.60 14.60
CA THR A 125 18.46 24.68 13.93
C THR A 125 18.27 23.46 13.05
N VAL A 126 19.25 23.08 12.22
CA VAL A 126 19.19 21.89 11.35
C VAL A 126 18.89 20.64 12.17
N THR A 127 19.65 20.41 13.26
CA THR A 127 19.46 19.20 14.09
C THR A 127 18.10 19.19 14.79
N ALA A 128 17.68 20.33 15.34
CA ALA A 128 16.41 20.44 16.06
C ALA A 128 15.21 20.23 15.14
N THR A 129 15.21 20.87 13.97
CA THR A 129 14.12 20.74 12.97
C THR A 129 14.07 19.34 12.38
N THR A 130 15.23 18.74 12.09
CA THR A 130 15.31 17.33 11.63
C THR A 130 14.72 16.37 12.65
N ALA A 131 15.08 16.53 13.94
CA ALA A 131 14.56 15.69 15.02
C ALA A 131 13.04 15.90 15.22
N ALA A 132 12.55 17.13 15.09
CA ALA A 132 11.13 17.45 15.19
C ALA A 132 10.34 16.80 14.04
N ALA A 133 10.82 16.89 12.80
CA ALA A 133 10.19 16.25 11.65
C ALA A 133 10.14 14.73 11.81
N GLN A 134 11.22 14.10 12.22
CA GLN A 134 11.24 12.66 12.47
C GLN A 134 10.26 12.26 13.58
N ALA A 135 10.26 12.95 14.71
CA ALA A 135 9.38 12.62 15.84
C ALA A 135 7.90 12.77 15.45
N LEU A 136 7.56 13.83 14.73
CA LEU A 136 6.20 14.06 14.24
C LEU A 136 5.75 12.96 13.29
N PHE A 137 6.58 12.60 12.31
CA PHE A 137 6.27 11.56 11.35
C PHE A 137 6.10 10.18 12.00
N MET A 138 6.95 9.82 12.96
CA MET A 138 6.80 8.55 13.70
C MET A 138 5.49 8.46 14.48
N VAL A 139 5.03 9.55 15.11
CA VAL A 139 3.74 9.59 15.81
C VAL A 139 2.59 9.55 14.82
N HIS A 140 2.73 10.22 13.67
CA HIS A 140 1.79 10.22 12.57
C HIS A 140 1.54 8.80 12.06
N LEU A 141 2.59 8.07 11.65
CA LEU A 141 2.50 6.68 11.20
C LEU A 141 1.87 5.75 12.25
N ALA A 142 2.20 5.94 13.53
CA ALA A 142 1.60 5.14 14.60
C ALA A 142 0.08 5.35 14.68
N LYS A 143 -0.41 6.58 14.49
CA LYS A 143 -1.86 6.85 14.47
C LYS A 143 -2.54 6.26 13.24
N GLU A 144 -1.92 6.32 12.08
CA GLU A 144 -2.46 5.65 10.90
C GLU A 144 -2.58 4.16 11.09
N ASN A 145 -1.47 3.52 11.44
CA ASN A 145 -1.41 2.08 11.58
C ASN A 145 -2.29 1.54 12.70
N ASP A 146 -2.33 2.21 13.85
CA ASP A 146 -2.95 1.70 15.06
C ASP A 146 -4.39 2.20 15.27
N LEU A 147 -4.78 3.30 14.65
CA LEU A 147 -6.10 3.93 14.84
C LEU A 147 -6.90 4.05 13.54
N LEU A 148 -6.33 4.70 12.50
CA LEU A 148 -7.09 5.00 11.29
C LEU A 148 -7.38 3.75 10.46
N LEU A 149 -6.35 2.98 10.09
CA LEU A 149 -6.51 1.78 9.26
C LEU A 149 -7.46 0.75 9.91
N PRO A 150 -7.35 0.42 11.20
CA PRO A 150 -8.31 -0.45 11.86
C PRO A 150 -9.74 0.10 11.89
N ALA A 151 -9.92 1.42 12.03
CA ALA A 151 -11.23 2.03 12.02
C ALA A 151 -11.88 2.01 10.62
N LEU A 152 -11.10 2.23 9.56
CA LEU A 152 -11.55 2.12 8.17
C LEU A 152 -11.95 0.68 7.82
N ASP A 153 -11.15 -0.30 8.26
CA ASP A 153 -11.47 -1.72 8.07
C ASP A 153 -12.77 -2.11 8.81
N ALA A 154 -12.91 -1.71 10.07
CA ALA A 154 -14.14 -1.94 10.85
C ALA A 154 -15.38 -1.29 10.23
N ALA A 155 -15.21 -0.18 9.51
CA ALA A 155 -16.25 0.49 8.75
C ALA A 155 -16.48 -0.12 7.34
N ALA A 156 -15.78 -1.20 7.00
CA ALA A 156 -15.82 -1.88 5.71
C ALA A 156 -15.50 -0.93 4.52
N VAL A 157 -14.58 0.01 4.71
CA VAL A 157 -14.03 0.82 3.63
C VAL A 157 -13.18 -0.07 2.73
N ASP A 158 -13.29 0.10 1.43
CA ASP A 158 -12.45 -0.60 0.44
C ASP A 158 -11.04 0.01 0.44
N LEU A 159 -10.14 -0.59 1.22
CA LEU A 159 -8.75 -0.15 1.32
C LEU A 159 -7.94 -0.50 0.06
N GLY A 160 -8.36 -1.52 -0.68
CA GLY A 160 -7.75 -1.87 -1.97
C GLY A 160 -7.92 -0.76 -3.00
N ALA A 161 -9.15 -0.24 -3.14
CA ALA A 161 -9.44 0.91 -4.00
C ALA A 161 -8.69 2.17 -3.55
N ALA A 162 -8.59 2.43 -2.23
CA ALA A 162 -7.84 3.56 -1.69
C ALA A 162 -6.34 3.46 -2.03
N LEU A 163 -5.73 2.28 -1.84
CA LEU A 163 -4.32 2.06 -2.17
C LEU A 163 -4.04 2.18 -3.67
N SER A 164 -4.94 1.67 -4.52
CA SER A 164 -4.84 1.83 -5.98
C SER A 164 -4.87 3.31 -6.39
N GLY A 165 -5.76 4.10 -5.77
CA GLY A 165 -5.82 5.56 -5.97
C GLY A 165 -4.53 6.28 -5.53
N MET A 166 -3.91 5.86 -4.42
CA MET A 166 -2.62 6.38 -3.99
C MET A 166 -1.50 6.12 -5.00
N ARG A 167 -1.42 4.93 -5.56
CA ARG A 167 -0.43 4.57 -6.60
C ARG A 167 -0.58 5.40 -7.87
N GLU A 168 -1.82 5.61 -8.29
CA GLU A 168 -2.12 6.45 -9.45
C GLU A 168 -1.65 7.90 -9.22
N ILE A 169 -1.88 8.46 -8.03
CA ILE A 169 -1.47 9.82 -7.66
C ILE A 169 0.04 9.95 -7.58
N LEU A 170 0.73 8.95 -7.01
CA LEU A 170 2.19 8.94 -6.90
C LEU A 170 2.90 8.73 -8.25
N GLY A 171 2.14 8.45 -9.32
CA GLY A 171 2.71 8.13 -10.62
C GLY A 171 3.50 6.82 -10.61
N GLU A 172 3.30 6.02 -9.59
CA GLU A 172 3.75 4.64 -9.53
C GLU A 172 2.90 3.81 -10.52
N GLU A 173 3.11 4.05 -11.82
CA GLU A 173 2.86 2.97 -12.77
C GLU A 173 3.74 1.83 -12.27
N SER A 174 3.09 0.83 -11.70
CA SER A 174 3.78 -0.40 -11.34
C SER A 174 4.40 -0.91 -12.62
N VAL A 175 5.70 -0.64 -12.83
CA VAL A 175 6.47 -1.43 -13.80
C VAL A 175 6.35 -2.84 -13.25
N PRO A 176 5.62 -3.72 -13.91
CA PRO A 176 5.35 -5.04 -13.37
C PRO A 176 6.69 -5.70 -13.09
N ALA A 177 6.96 -6.07 -11.84
CA ALA A 177 8.18 -6.77 -11.50
C ALA A 177 8.26 -8.00 -12.40
N GLU A 178 9.29 -8.08 -13.26
CA GLU A 178 9.45 -9.20 -14.18
C GLU A 178 10.14 -10.35 -13.48
N LEU A 179 9.51 -11.51 -13.45
CA LEU A 179 10.06 -12.75 -12.93
C LEU A 179 10.47 -13.67 -14.11
N ASP A 180 11.77 -13.72 -14.38
CA ASP A 180 12.30 -14.67 -15.37
C ASP A 180 12.39 -16.08 -14.77
N VAL A 181 11.36 -16.89 -15.04
CA VAL A 181 11.28 -18.26 -14.53
C VAL A 181 12.10 -19.25 -15.35
N ARG A 182 12.65 -18.85 -16.50
CA ARG A 182 13.49 -19.74 -17.35
C ARG A 182 14.79 -20.12 -16.66
N SER A 183 15.31 -19.22 -15.80
CA SER A 183 16.52 -19.45 -15.01
C SER A 183 16.29 -20.35 -13.79
N LEU A 184 15.02 -20.63 -13.42
CA LEU A 184 14.67 -21.42 -12.26
C LEU A 184 14.57 -22.93 -12.59
N PRO A 185 14.89 -23.83 -11.64
CA PRO A 185 14.65 -25.26 -11.81
C PRO A 185 13.16 -25.55 -12.06
N HIS A 186 12.84 -26.38 -13.05
CA HIS A 186 11.45 -26.70 -13.42
C HIS A 186 10.58 -27.17 -12.24
N SER A 187 11.16 -27.94 -11.32
CA SER A 187 10.46 -28.48 -10.15
C SER A 187 10.03 -27.45 -9.12
N GLY A 188 10.62 -26.23 -9.12
CA GLY A 188 10.32 -25.18 -8.16
C GLY A 188 9.60 -23.97 -8.75
N ARG A 189 9.47 -23.88 -10.08
CA ARG A 189 8.90 -22.69 -10.76
C ARG A 189 7.50 -22.37 -10.27
N HIS A 190 6.63 -23.37 -10.20
CA HIS A 190 5.24 -23.17 -9.78
C HIS A 190 5.16 -22.68 -8.34
N GLU A 191 5.94 -23.26 -7.43
CA GLU A 191 5.96 -22.84 -6.02
C GLU A 191 6.35 -21.38 -5.88
N ILE A 192 7.40 -20.94 -6.58
CA ILE A 192 7.86 -19.54 -6.56
C ILE A 192 6.80 -18.59 -7.15
N ILE A 193 6.17 -18.98 -8.28
CA ILE A 193 5.14 -18.16 -8.90
C ILE A 193 3.89 -18.08 -8.00
N PHE A 194 3.46 -19.21 -7.41
CA PHE A 194 2.30 -19.20 -6.52
C PHE A 194 2.55 -18.41 -5.23
N ALA A 195 3.75 -18.48 -4.66
CA ALA A 195 4.14 -17.63 -3.54
C ALA A 195 4.03 -16.15 -3.92
N ARG A 196 4.51 -15.78 -5.13
CA ARG A 196 4.41 -14.41 -5.63
C ARG A 196 2.97 -13.97 -5.88
N LEU A 197 2.12 -14.85 -6.42
CA LEU A 197 0.69 -14.57 -6.60
C LEU A 197 -0.03 -14.32 -5.27
N ASP A 198 0.33 -15.05 -4.23
CA ASP A 198 -0.29 -14.90 -2.91
C ASP A 198 0.12 -13.60 -2.20
N GLU A 199 1.31 -13.08 -2.51
CA GLU A 199 1.81 -11.79 -1.99
C GLU A 199 1.18 -10.56 -2.65
N LEU A 200 0.57 -10.70 -3.87
CA LEU A 200 -0.04 -9.58 -4.56
C LEU A 200 -1.24 -9.05 -3.77
N ILE A 201 -1.36 -7.75 -3.67
CA ILE A 201 -2.59 -7.09 -3.20
C ILE A 201 -3.46 -6.67 -4.39
N PRO A 202 -4.77 -6.39 -4.20
CA PRO A 202 -5.65 -5.92 -5.27
C PRO A 202 -5.04 -4.78 -6.09
N GLY A 203 -5.06 -4.91 -7.41
CA GLY A 203 -4.45 -3.98 -8.35
C GLY A 203 -2.95 -4.22 -8.62
N ASP A 204 -2.26 -5.05 -7.82
CA ASP A 204 -0.87 -5.41 -8.08
C ASP A 204 -0.73 -6.25 -9.35
N THR A 205 0.37 -6.03 -10.02
CA THR A 205 0.70 -6.70 -11.27
C THR A 205 2.15 -7.16 -11.28
N PHE A 206 2.43 -8.35 -11.81
CA PHE A 206 3.78 -8.74 -12.18
C PHE A 206 3.79 -9.51 -13.51
N VAL A 207 4.94 -9.54 -14.19
CA VAL A 207 5.13 -10.23 -15.46
C VAL A 207 5.95 -11.49 -15.23
N ILE A 208 5.47 -12.61 -15.75
CA ILE A 208 6.30 -13.82 -15.87
C ILE A 208 6.89 -13.90 -17.27
N LEU A 209 8.19 -14.19 -17.32
CA LEU A 209 8.91 -14.51 -18.54
C LEU A 209 9.20 -16.00 -18.56
N ASN A 210 8.59 -16.72 -19.50
CA ASN A 210 8.64 -18.18 -19.60
C ASN A 210 9.12 -18.66 -20.98
N ASP A 211 9.58 -19.90 -21.07
CA ASP A 211 10.03 -20.57 -22.30
C ASP A 211 8.88 -21.32 -23.04
N HIS A 212 7.71 -21.42 -22.42
CA HIS A 212 6.52 -22.05 -22.99
C HIS A 212 5.25 -21.37 -22.47
N ASP A 213 4.10 -21.69 -23.10
CA ASP A 213 2.79 -21.16 -22.70
C ASP A 213 2.42 -21.57 -21.26
N PRO A 214 2.24 -20.60 -20.32
CA PRO A 214 1.95 -20.90 -18.92
C PRO A 214 0.48 -21.28 -18.66
N LYS A 215 -0.25 -21.83 -19.64
CA LYS A 215 -1.63 -22.28 -19.47
C LYS A 215 -1.87 -23.19 -18.26
N PRO A 216 -1.01 -24.20 -17.99
CA PRO A 216 -1.21 -25.05 -16.82
C PRO A 216 -1.20 -24.26 -15.51
N LEU A 217 -0.32 -23.25 -15.40
CA LEU A 217 -0.21 -22.36 -14.24
C LEU A 217 -1.50 -21.52 -14.08
N ARG A 218 -2.00 -20.96 -15.19
CA ARG A 218 -3.26 -20.21 -15.20
C ARG A 218 -4.44 -21.06 -14.73
N TYR A 219 -4.58 -22.30 -15.25
CA TYR A 219 -5.66 -23.19 -14.83
C TYR A 219 -5.56 -23.57 -13.36
N GLN A 220 -4.34 -23.76 -12.85
CA GLN A 220 -4.11 -24.08 -11.46
C GLN A 220 -4.40 -22.89 -10.55
N SER A 221 -4.01 -21.67 -10.92
CA SER A 221 -4.36 -20.46 -10.17
C SER A 221 -5.86 -20.21 -10.15
N GLU A 222 -6.57 -20.42 -11.28
CA GLU A 222 -8.01 -20.30 -11.35
C GLU A 222 -8.73 -21.35 -10.49
N ALA A 223 -8.18 -22.56 -10.37
CA ALA A 223 -8.73 -23.59 -9.51
C ALA A 223 -8.54 -23.31 -8.02
N LEU A 224 -7.44 -22.65 -7.63
CA LEU A 224 -7.12 -22.28 -6.23
C LEU A 224 -7.83 -20.98 -5.82
N TRP A 225 -7.91 -20.03 -6.72
CA TRP A 225 -8.45 -18.69 -6.48
C TRP A 225 -9.32 -18.24 -7.66
N PRO A 226 -10.55 -18.75 -7.80
CA PRO A 226 -11.42 -18.44 -8.93
C PRO A 226 -11.66 -16.94 -9.09
N GLY A 227 -11.34 -16.39 -10.27
CA GLY A 227 -11.56 -14.99 -10.60
C GLY A 227 -10.61 -13.99 -9.94
N ARG A 228 -9.66 -14.45 -9.13
CA ARG A 228 -8.75 -13.56 -8.34
C ARG A 228 -7.69 -12.89 -9.20
N PHE A 229 -7.34 -13.45 -10.36
CA PHE A 229 -6.25 -12.95 -11.20
C PHE A 229 -6.68 -12.78 -12.66
N ALA A 230 -6.37 -11.61 -13.22
CA ALA A 230 -6.44 -11.35 -14.66
C ALA A 230 -5.10 -11.70 -15.32
N TRP A 231 -5.17 -12.36 -16.48
CA TRP A 231 -4.02 -12.83 -17.23
C TRP A 231 -3.98 -12.16 -18.60
N ASN A 232 -2.98 -11.34 -18.86
CA ASN A 232 -2.78 -10.62 -20.11
C ASN A 232 -1.48 -11.09 -20.78
N TYR A 233 -1.58 -11.63 -21.99
CA TYR A 233 -0.43 -12.12 -22.75
C TYR A 233 0.21 -10.95 -23.50
N LEU A 234 1.37 -10.48 -23.04
CA LEU A 234 2.15 -9.42 -23.65
C LEU A 234 2.95 -9.93 -24.86
N GLU A 235 3.44 -11.20 -24.79
CA GLU A 235 4.18 -11.89 -25.86
C GLU A 235 3.81 -13.37 -25.88
N THR A 236 3.54 -13.93 -27.08
CA THR A 236 3.07 -15.30 -27.28
C THR A 236 4.01 -16.08 -28.19
N GLY A 237 5.06 -16.68 -27.60
CA GLY A 237 5.96 -17.61 -28.26
C GLY A 237 6.51 -17.25 -29.64
N PRO A 238 7.18 -18.17 -30.30
CA PRO A 238 7.39 -19.57 -29.88
C PRO A 238 8.51 -19.78 -28.86
N LEU A 239 9.44 -18.84 -28.71
CA LEU A 239 10.63 -19.01 -27.85
C LEU A 239 10.51 -18.35 -26.51
N GLN A 240 9.63 -17.36 -26.39
CA GLN A 240 9.45 -16.55 -25.22
C GLN A 240 7.97 -16.20 -25.03
N TRP A 241 7.53 -16.32 -23.80
CA TRP A 241 6.18 -15.95 -23.37
C TRP A 241 6.29 -14.94 -22.23
N ARG A 242 5.72 -13.73 -22.44
CA ARG A 242 5.58 -12.72 -21.41
C ARG A 242 4.13 -12.60 -21.05
N VAL A 243 3.80 -12.88 -19.82
CA VAL A 243 2.41 -12.86 -19.36
C VAL A 243 2.34 -12.01 -18.09
N GLU A 244 1.56 -10.98 -18.19
CA GLU A 244 1.20 -10.10 -17.10
C GLU A 244 0.06 -10.71 -16.30
N ILE A 245 0.22 -10.73 -14.99
CA ILE A 245 -0.76 -11.26 -14.06
C ILE A 245 -1.09 -10.16 -13.08
N THR A 246 -2.34 -9.73 -13.10
CA THR A 246 -2.87 -8.67 -12.22
C THR A 246 -3.80 -9.31 -11.21
N ARG A 247 -3.66 -8.98 -9.93
CA ARG A 247 -4.66 -9.34 -8.93
C ARG A 247 -5.90 -8.48 -9.17
N ALA A 248 -7.02 -9.12 -9.50
CA ALA A 248 -8.33 -8.48 -9.57
C ALA A 248 -8.80 -8.07 -8.16
N ASP A 249 -9.71 -7.11 -8.12
CA ASP A 249 -10.35 -6.60 -6.90
C ASP A 249 -11.18 -7.68 -6.18
#